data_2a3e2faca030d9a1e9d98d53ed2fd035
#
_entry.id   2a3e2faca030d9a1e9d98d53ed2fd035
#
_cell.length_a   1.000
_cell.length_b   1.000
_cell.length_c   1.000
_cell.angle_alpha   90.00
_cell.angle_beta   90.00
_cell.angle_gamma   90.00
#
_symmetry.space_group_name_H-M   'P 1'
#
loop_
_entity.id
_entity.type
_entity.pdbx_description
1 polymer ?
#
loop_
_entity_poly.entity_id
_entity_poly.type
_entity_poly.pdbx_seq_one_letter_code
_entity_poly.pdbx_strand_id
1 'polypeptide(L)'
;METGRQRIGDRLLRNTLFNAGGRLWLIGTNLLLTPLYLSYLGQDRFATWVLFWTLTQYLIFLDMGLGPSLVKHFAEFQAKGDAQSINQAVTTVCCLYLLMGASLLVALWPVMGWIAARFSLTPDLLQEAVQTFRGGLIVLVVLYFVNLFDALLKGHQRMDLTNLALVTVSVPNVLGSYWVLRQGWGLAGLVVAVCGVYLLQLLLLVLFARRVVPQLRLGRRYVRVSMVRDLFGYGARLQTSRVAELICFHADKVLLGLFVPIRYVTFYDLGAKVSYFLHDLPYIFFNAVFPAASELASRDDHQRLWLLYERGTKYLLLLSLPILFGTWLTAHLILQAWLGHVSADVRRAILFLSTGYWTSISVGMVATVGAGIGWVSTQMRAGLLQSVLNLGCSTGLILAMGYQGALIGTLTALLCGNAYLLLRFCRDFDRSVAGHLKLMLRVSLVNAPPALLSLGYLLWVAGWLPEGDRGAALLAFVGCVGLYVPAYLAAIRWSGILDRVDCELLGDYVPMLHSLLRAPA
;
A
#
# COMPACT_ATOMS: atom_id res chain seq x y z
N MET A 1 16.68 -34.55 -8.55
CA MET A 1 16.56 -33.36 -7.65
C MET A 1 16.43 -32.05 -8.43
N GLU A 2 17.04 -31.86 -9.61
CA GLU A 2 16.96 -30.65 -10.45
C GLU A 2 15.55 -30.35 -10.96
N THR A 3 14.80 -31.33 -11.40
CA THR A 3 13.43 -31.16 -11.91
C THR A 3 12.44 -30.65 -10.84
N GLY A 4 12.68 -30.94 -9.58
CA GLY A 4 11.88 -30.44 -8.46
C GLY A 4 12.15 -28.96 -8.14
N ARG A 5 13.43 -28.54 -8.19
CA ARG A 5 13.84 -27.14 -7.96
C ARG A 5 13.37 -26.21 -9.08
N GLN A 6 13.46 -26.62 -10.35
CA GLN A 6 12.92 -25.85 -11.47
C GLN A 6 11.41 -25.66 -11.38
N ARG A 7 10.64 -26.70 -11.05
CA ARG A 7 9.17 -26.59 -10.87
C ARG A 7 8.78 -25.67 -9.73
N ILE A 8 9.57 -25.59 -8.64
CA ILE A 8 9.32 -24.66 -7.54
C ILE A 8 9.64 -23.23 -7.98
N GLY A 9 10.77 -23.01 -8.67
CA GLY A 9 11.15 -21.71 -9.22
C GLY A 9 10.11 -21.14 -10.19
N ASP A 10 9.62 -21.95 -11.14
CA ASP A 10 8.59 -21.55 -12.11
C ASP A 10 7.26 -21.18 -11.43
N ARG A 11 6.87 -21.92 -10.39
CA ARG A 11 5.66 -21.59 -9.62
C ARG A 11 5.82 -20.28 -8.83
N LEU A 12 6.98 -20.06 -8.21
CA LEU A 12 7.26 -18.83 -7.47
C LEU A 12 7.26 -17.62 -8.41
N LEU A 13 7.94 -17.72 -9.55
CA LEU A 13 7.98 -16.66 -10.55
C LEU A 13 6.59 -16.35 -11.07
N ARG A 14 5.81 -17.36 -11.42
CA ARG A 14 4.43 -17.21 -11.89
C ARG A 14 3.55 -16.53 -10.84
N ASN A 15 3.62 -16.97 -9.58
CA ASN A 15 2.84 -16.37 -8.48
C ASN A 15 3.24 -14.91 -8.23
N THR A 16 4.54 -14.59 -8.33
CA THR A 16 5.03 -13.21 -8.18
C THR A 16 4.52 -12.31 -9.30
N LEU A 17 4.56 -12.78 -10.55
CA LEU A 17 4.05 -12.04 -11.70
C LEU A 17 2.54 -11.81 -11.62
N PHE A 18 1.75 -12.84 -11.24
CA PHE A 18 0.32 -12.68 -11.04
C PHE A 18 -0.02 -11.72 -9.90
N ASN A 19 0.73 -11.76 -8.79
CA ASN A 19 0.53 -10.82 -7.68
C ASN A 19 0.88 -9.39 -8.08
N ALA A 20 1.99 -9.19 -8.78
CA ALA A 20 2.40 -7.87 -9.28
C ALA A 20 1.38 -7.32 -10.29
N GLY A 21 0.95 -8.15 -11.25
CA GLY A 21 -0.07 -7.79 -12.25
C GLY A 21 -1.41 -7.45 -11.60
N GLY A 22 -1.87 -8.24 -10.65
CA GLY A 22 -3.11 -7.99 -9.91
C GLY A 22 -3.04 -6.68 -9.10
N ARG A 23 -1.88 -6.39 -8.48
CA ARG A 23 -1.67 -5.14 -7.74
C ARG A 23 -1.67 -3.91 -8.65
N LEU A 24 -0.97 -3.96 -9.78
CA LEU A 24 -0.96 -2.88 -10.77
C LEU A 24 -2.36 -2.64 -11.35
N TRP A 25 -3.12 -3.70 -11.61
CA TRP A 25 -4.50 -3.61 -12.06
C TRP A 25 -5.40 -2.90 -11.05
N LEU A 26 -5.29 -3.24 -9.75
CA LEU A 26 -6.03 -2.57 -8.68
C LEU A 26 -5.69 -1.09 -8.58
N ILE A 27 -4.40 -0.75 -8.63
CA ILE A 27 -3.96 0.64 -8.60
C ILE A 27 -4.56 1.39 -9.80
N GLY A 28 -4.47 0.83 -11.00
CA GLY A 28 -5.06 1.42 -12.21
C GLY A 28 -6.58 1.62 -12.10
N THR A 29 -7.31 0.62 -11.60
CA THR A 29 -8.76 0.71 -11.39
C THR A 29 -9.11 1.80 -10.37
N ASN A 30 -8.40 1.91 -9.26
CA ASN A 30 -8.63 2.96 -8.26
C ASN A 30 -8.31 4.36 -8.81
N LEU A 31 -7.25 4.50 -9.61
CA LEU A 31 -6.92 5.76 -10.26
C LEU A 31 -7.99 6.19 -11.27
N LEU A 32 -8.57 5.25 -12.04
CA LEU A 32 -9.66 5.52 -12.98
C LEU A 32 -10.97 5.88 -12.28
N LEU A 33 -11.33 5.19 -11.20
CA LEU A 33 -12.56 5.43 -10.47
C LEU A 33 -12.55 6.75 -9.69
N THR A 34 -11.39 7.24 -9.27
CA THR A 34 -11.30 8.45 -8.45
C THR A 34 -11.83 9.71 -9.14
N PRO A 35 -11.43 10.08 -10.38
CA PRO A 35 -12.02 11.20 -11.09
C PRO A 35 -13.53 11.03 -11.35
N LEU A 36 -13.96 9.80 -11.63
CA LEU A 36 -15.37 9.47 -11.81
C LEU A 36 -16.16 9.79 -10.53
N TYR A 37 -15.71 9.27 -9.39
CA TYR A 37 -16.37 9.53 -8.11
C TYR A 37 -16.39 11.02 -7.78
N LEU A 38 -15.28 11.72 -7.97
CA LEU A 38 -15.15 13.12 -7.66
C LEU A 38 -16.07 13.99 -8.54
N SER A 39 -16.21 13.67 -9.83
CA SER A 39 -17.06 14.42 -10.77
C SER A 39 -18.55 14.29 -10.47
N TYR A 40 -19.02 13.14 -9.97
CA TYR A 40 -20.42 12.91 -9.64
C TYR A 40 -20.78 13.27 -8.20
N LEU A 41 -19.89 13.00 -7.25
CA LEU A 41 -20.16 13.20 -5.82
C LEU A 41 -19.78 14.60 -5.32
N GLY A 42 -18.80 15.25 -5.97
CA GLY A 42 -18.16 16.43 -5.41
C GLY A 42 -17.22 16.10 -4.24
N GLN A 43 -16.58 17.13 -3.68
CA GLN A 43 -15.49 16.94 -2.69
C GLN A 43 -15.99 16.39 -1.35
N ASP A 44 -17.11 16.86 -0.83
CA ASP A 44 -17.58 16.53 0.53
C ASP A 44 -18.17 15.09 0.60
N ARG A 45 -18.97 14.69 -0.42
CA ARG A 45 -19.45 13.31 -0.52
C ARG A 45 -18.30 12.33 -0.80
N PHE A 46 -17.36 12.74 -1.65
CA PHE A 46 -16.16 11.90 -1.87
C PHE A 46 -15.33 11.74 -0.58
N ALA A 47 -15.19 12.78 0.24
CA ALA A 47 -14.57 12.67 1.57
C ALA A 47 -15.31 11.66 2.47
N THR A 48 -16.64 11.69 2.47
CA THR A 48 -17.46 10.71 3.21
C THR A 48 -17.21 9.29 2.70
N TRP A 49 -17.06 9.09 1.39
CA TRP A 49 -16.67 7.82 0.78
C TRP A 49 -15.28 7.35 1.20
N VAL A 50 -14.33 8.27 1.30
CA VAL A 50 -12.97 7.97 1.82
C VAL A 50 -13.02 7.56 3.29
N LEU A 51 -13.80 8.25 4.12
CA LEU A 51 -14.00 7.88 5.53
C LEU A 51 -14.70 6.53 5.68
N PHE A 52 -15.71 6.23 4.83
CA PHE A 52 -16.33 4.90 4.79
C PHE A 52 -15.29 3.79 4.64
N TRP A 53 -14.37 3.92 3.68
CA TRP A 53 -13.30 2.94 3.49
C TRP A 53 -12.31 2.94 4.65
N THR A 54 -11.94 4.10 5.15
CA THR A 54 -11.02 4.22 6.28
C THR A 54 -11.57 3.54 7.52
N LEU A 55 -12.83 3.80 7.88
CA LEU A 55 -13.49 3.14 9.01
C LEU A 55 -13.65 1.63 8.79
N THR A 56 -14.04 1.22 7.58
CA THR A 56 -14.14 -0.21 7.24
C THR A 56 -12.79 -0.91 7.38
N GLN A 57 -11.68 -0.30 6.95
CA GLN A 57 -10.34 -0.84 7.14
C GLN A 57 -9.96 -0.99 8.62
N TYR A 58 -10.26 0.00 9.46
CA TYR A 58 -10.03 -0.15 10.91
C TYR A 58 -10.81 -1.32 11.50
N LEU A 59 -12.07 -1.51 11.08
CA LEU A 59 -12.90 -2.59 11.58
C LEU A 59 -12.48 -3.98 11.06
N ILE A 60 -11.89 -4.08 9.85
CA ILE A 60 -11.31 -5.33 9.35
C ILE A 60 -10.23 -5.86 10.30
N PHE A 61 -9.44 -4.98 10.91
CA PHE A 61 -8.39 -5.38 11.84
C PHE A 61 -8.90 -6.00 13.15
N LEU A 62 -10.21 -5.92 13.42
CA LEU A 62 -10.82 -6.64 14.55
C LEU A 62 -10.82 -8.16 14.36
N ASP A 63 -10.49 -8.67 13.16
CA ASP A 63 -10.25 -10.10 12.92
C ASP A 63 -8.99 -10.63 13.64
N MET A 64 -8.22 -9.73 14.29
CA MET A 64 -7.02 -10.05 15.08
C MET A 64 -5.98 -10.89 14.32
N GLY A 65 -5.85 -10.67 13.01
CA GLY A 65 -4.83 -11.31 12.16
C GLY A 65 -5.17 -12.74 11.74
N LEU A 66 -6.44 -13.12 11.75
CA LEU A 66 -6.88 -14.42 11.27
C LEU A 66 -6.50 -14.68 9.81
N GLY A 67 -6.57 -13.66 8.93
CA GLY A 67 -6.23 -13.83 7.51
C GLY A 67 -4.87 -14.48 7.28
N PRO A 68 -3.73 -13.88 7.70
CA PRO A 68 -2.40 -14.49 7.57
C PRO A 68 -2.24 -15.81 8.32
N SER A 69 -2.88 -15.95 9.47
CA SER A 69 -2.88 -17.20 10.24
C SER A 69 -3.51 -18.33 9.44
N LEU A 70 -4.65 -18.07 8.78
CA LEU A 70 -5.34 -19.03 7.95
C LEU A 70 -4.50 -19.48 6.75
N VAL A 71 -3.81 -18.56 6.05
CA VAL A 71 -2.93 -18.92 4.93
C VAL A 71 -1.88 -19.94 5.38
N LYS A 72 -1.24 -19.69 6.54
CA LYS A 72 -0.23 -20.61 7.10
C LYS A 72 -0.84 -21.98 7.42
N HIS A 73 -1.93 -22.02 8.18
CA HIS A 73 -2.52 -23.28 8.61
C HIS A 73 -3.11 -24.08 7.45
N PHE A 74 -3.74 -23.44 6.46
CA PHE A 74 -4.20 -24.12 5.25
C PHE A 74 -3.04 -24.72 4.44
N ALA A 75 -1.89 -24.04 4.37
CA ALA A 75 -0.70 -24.60 3.73
C ALA A 75 -0.15 -25.82 4.50
N GLU A 76 -0.16 -25.77 5.84
CA GLU A 76 0.26 -26.89 6.70
C GLU A 76 -0.70 -28.10 6.56
N PHE A 77 -2.02 -27.86 6.59
CA PHE A 77 -3.02 -28.91 6.46
C PHE A 77 -2.98 -29.54 5.06
N GLN A 78 -2.79 -28.74 4.02
CA GLN A 78 -2.61 -29.21 2.66
C GLN A 78 -1.37 -30.10 2.53
N ALA A 79 -0.23 -29.68 3.10
CA ALA A 79 1.01 -30.44 3.04
C ALA A 79 0.88 -31.83 3.74
N LYS A 80 0.03 -31.91 4.79
CA LYS A 80 -0.28 -33.14 5.52
C LYS A 80 -1.40 -33.98 4.88
N GLY A 81 -2.10 -33.47 3.86
CA GLY A 81 -3.27 -34.10 3.28
C GLY A 81 -4.51 -34.16 4.21
N ASP A 82 -4.53 -33.30 5.26
CA ASP A 82 -5.55 -33.31 6.30
C ASP A 82 -6.79 -32.49 5.91
N ALA A 83 -7.65 -33.09 5.08
CA ALA A 83 -8.92 -32.49 4.67
C ALA A 83 -9.88 -32.25 5.85
N GLN A 84 -9.77 -33.02 6.94
CA GLN A 84 -10.62 -32.85 8.10
C GLN A 84 -10.29 -31.53 8.82
N SER A 85 -9.02 -31.24 9.04
CA SER A 85 -8.58 -30.00 9.67
C SER A 85 -8.90 -28.78 8.79
N ILE A 86 -8.85 -28.89 7.45
CA ILE A 86 -9.32 -27.83 6.55
C ILE A 86 -10.81 -27.55 6.77
N ASN A 87 -11.66 -28.59 6.79
CA ASN A 87 -13.10 -28.45 7.01
C ASN A 87 -13.41 -27.84 8.40
N GLN A 88 -12.66 -28.25 9.43
CA GLN A 88 -12.78 -27.69 10.77
C GLN A 88 -12.40 -26.21 10.82
N ALA A 89 -11.28 -25.82 10.22
CA ALA A 89 -10.82 -24.44 10.18
C ALA A 89 -11.83 -23.56 9.43
N VAL A 90 -12.23 -23.94 8.21
CA VAL A 90 -13.19 -23.16 7.42
C VAL A 90 -14.52 -23.02 8.15
N THR A 91 -15.09 -24.13 8.68
CA THR A 91 -16.39 -24.08 9.37
C THR A 91 -16.32 -23.24 10.65
N THR A 92 -15.26 -23.43 11.47
CA THR A 92 -15.09 -22.70 12.72
C THR A 92 -14.94 -21.20 12.48
N VAL A 93 -14.12 -20.81 11.47
CA VAL A 93 -13.95 -19.39 11.12
C VAL A 93 -15.19 -18.79 10.48
N CYS A 94 -15.95 -19.55 9.67
CA CYS A 94 -17.26 -19.09 9.20
C CYS A 94 -18.20 -18.76 10.37
N CYS A 95 -18.32 -19.65 11.36
CA CYS A 95 -19.13 -19.40 12.55
C CYS A 95 -18.62 -18.19 13.35
N LEU A 96 -17.31 -18.07 13.51
CA LEU A 96 -16.68 -16.93 14.19
C LEU A 96 -16.98 -15.61 13.46
N TYR A 97 -16.80 -15.55 12.15
CA TYR A 97 -17.08 -14.35 11.36
C TYR A 97 -18.56 -13.97 11.32
N LEU A 98 -19.46 -14.96 11.33
CA LEU A 98 -20.89 -14.71 11.51
C LEU A 98 -21.18 -14.09 12.88
N LEU A 99 -20.61 -14.64 13.95
CA LEU A 99 -20.79 -14.13 15.30
C LEU A 99 -20.18 -12.72 15.44
N MET A 100 -18.96 -12.53 14.98
CA MET A 100 -18.29 -11.21 14.98
C MET A 100 -19.07 -10.19 14.15
N GLY A 101 -19.47 -10.57 12.94
CA GLY A 101 -20.24 -9.69 12.07
C GLY A 101 -21.59 -9.31 12.67
N ALA A 102 -22.31 -10.26 13.23
CA ALA A 102 -23.57 -9.99 13.92
C ALA A 102 -23.38 -9.10 15.15
N SER A 103 -22.37 -9.38 15.99
CA SER A 103 -22.06 -8.56 17.16
C SER A 103 -21.66 -7.13 16.79
N LEU A 104 -20.85 -6.95 15.74
CA LEU A 104 -20.47 -5.63 15.24
C LEU A 104 -21.67 -4.88 14.65
N LEU A 105 -22.54 -5.56 13.90
CA LEU A 105 -23.77 -4.95 13.39
C LEU A 105 -24.67 -4.49 14.55
N VAL A 106 -24.92 -5.33 15.54
CA VAL A 106 -25.77 -4.98 16.68
C VAL A 106 -25.17 -3.84 17.51
N ALA A 107 -23.86 -3.89 17.78
CA ALA A 107 -23.20 -2.92 18.64
C ALA A 107 -22.97 -1.57 17.93
N LEU A 108 -22.54 -1.59 16.66
CA LEU A 108 -22.10 -0.37 15.97
C LEU A 108 -23.20 0.30 15.13
N TRP A 109 -24.22 -0.44 14.69
CA TRP A 109 -25.32 0.13 13.88
C TRP A 109 -25.99 1.34 14.53
N PRO A 110 -26.37 1.32 15.81
CA PRO A 110 -26.94 2.48 16.49
C PRO A 110 -25.90 3.60 16.70
N VAL A 111 -24.63 3.23 16.89
CA VAL A 111 -23.54 4.18 17.20
C VAL A 111 -23.07 4.94 15.95
N MET A 112 -23.34 4.45 14.73
CA MET A 112 -22.91 5.10 13.48
C MET A 112 -23.44 6.53 13.34
N GLY A 113 -24.65 6.82 13.85
CA GLY A 113 -25.18 8.18 13.87
C GLY A 113 -24.36 9.12 14.78
N TRP A 114 -23.95 8.65 15.94
CA TRP A 114 -23.10 9.40 16.86
C TRP A 114 -21.69 9.59 16.29
N ILE A 115 -21.11 8.55 15.67
CA ILE A 115 -19.80 8.65 15.00
C ILE A 115 -19.85 9.67 13.86
N ALA A 116 -20.85 9.58 12.97
CA ALA A 116 -21.00 10.50 11.86
C ALA A 116 -21.17 11.97 12.30
N ALA A 117 -21.92 12.19 13.40
CA ALA A 117 -22.13 13.52 13.98
C ALA A 117 -20.85 14.15 14.56
N ARG A 118 -19.78 13.39 14.76
CA ARG A 118 -18.47 13.92 15.21
C ARG A 118 -17.63 14.48 14.06
N PHE A 119 -17.90 14.04 12.85
CA PHE A 119 -17.23 14.58 11.67
C PHE A 119 -17.81 15.94 11.30
N SER A 120 -16.98 16.81 10.73
CA SER A 120 -17.36 18.16 10.27
C SER A 120 -18.20 18.11 9.00
N LEU A 121 -19.38 17.45 9.08
CA LEU A 121 -20.33 17.25 8.01
C LEU A 121 -21.39 18.36 8.00
N THR A 122 -21.87 18.73 6.81
CA THR A 122 -23.07 19.57 6.70
C THR A 122 -24.31 18.78 7.12
N PRO A 123 -25.39 19.44 7.64
CA PRO A 123 -26.60 18.74 8.07
C PRO A 123 -27.21 17.84 6.98
N ASP A 124 -27.18 18.27 5.71
CA ASP A 124 -27.71 17.52 4.57
C ASP A 124 -26.90 16.24 4.29
N LEU A 125 -25.58 16.29 4.53
CA LEU A 125 -24.68 15.16 4.30
C LEU A 125 -24.67 14.17 5.47
N LEU A 126 -25.05 14.59 6.68
CA LEU A 126 -24.99 13.75 7.88
C LEU A 126 -25.84 12.49 7.74
N GLN A 127 -27.08 12.60 7.26
CA GLN A 127 -27.96 11.46 7.08
C GLN A 127 -27.41 10.48 6.03
N GLU A 128 -26.90 11.00 4.92
CA GLU A 128 -26.29 10.22 3.85
C GLU A 128 -25.02 9.50 4.37
N ALA A 129 -24.20 10.18 5.18
CA ALA A 129 -23.01 9.61 5.81
C ALA A 129 -23.35 8.48 6.80
N VAL A 130 -24.38 8.65 7.63
CA VAL A 130 -24.85 7.59 8.54
C VAL A 130 -25.25 6.32 7.79
N GLN A 131 -26.02 6.47 6.69
CA GLN A 131 -26.40 5.33 5.86
C GLN A 131 -25.19 4.68 5.19
N THR A 132 -24.25 5.49 4.72
CA THR A 132 -23.00 5.02 4.10
C THR A 132 -22.15 4.23 5.10
N PHE A 133 -21.98 4.73 6.33
CA PHE A 133 -21.20 4.02 7.37
C PHE A 133 -21.90 2.75 7.85
N ARG A 134 -23.24 2.74 7.97
CA ARG A 134 -24.02 1.52 8.23
C ARG A 134 -23.85 0.49 7.12
N GLY A 135 -23.87 0.93 5.86
CA GLY A 135 -23.57 0.07 4.72
C GLY A 135 -22.15 -0.51 4.78
N GLY A 136 -21.18 0.25 5.31
CA GLY A 136 -19.82 -0.20 5.57
C GLY A 136 -19.74 -1.39 6.50
N LEU A 137 -20.60 -1.46 7.53
CA LEU A 137 -20.68 -2.62 8.41
C LEU A 137 -21.17 -3.88 7.67
N ILE A 138 -22.11 -3.74 6.73
CA ILE A 138 -22.57 -4.85 5.90
C ILE A 138 -21.45 -5.32 4.97
N VAL A 139 -20.77 -4.39 4.29
CA VAL A 139 -19.62 -4.67 3.43
C VAL A 139 -18.51 -5.37 4.23
N LEU A 140 -18.23 -4.93 5.46
CA LEU A 140 -17.25 -5.54 6.36
C LEU A 140 -17.55 -7.02 6.62
N VAL A 141 -18.81 -7.38 6.89
CA VAL A 141 -19.20 -8.77 7.11
C VAL A 141 -18.93 -9.61 5.86
N VAL A 142 -19.25 -9.11 4.68
CA VAL A 142 -18.94 -9.80 3.41
C VAL A 142 -17.44 -9.96 3.22
N LEU A 143 -16.64 -8.92 3.54
CA LEU A 143 -15.19 -8.94 3.44
C LEU A 143 -14.54 -9.98 4.34
N TYR A 144 -15.05 -10.25 5.52
CA TYR A 144 -14.56 -11.35 6.36
C TYR A 144 -14.63 -12.70 5.64
N PHE A 145 -15.72 -12.98 4.94
CA PHE A 145 -15.85 -14.23 4.17
C PHE A 145 -14.98 -14.22 2.91
N VAL A 146 -14.86 -13.07 2.22
CA VAL A 146 -13.92 -12.91 1.10
C VAL A 146 -12.51 -13.26 1.56
N ASN A 147 -12.05 -12.69 2.69
CA ASN A 147 -10.72 -12.94 3.24
C ASN A 147 -10.50 -14.42 3.63
N LEU A 148 -11.53 -15.12 4.15
CA LEU A 148 -11.42 -16.53 4.49
C LEU A 148 -11.15 -17.41 3.25
N PHE A 149 -11.95 -17.25 2.20
CA PHE A 149 -11.80 -18.08 0.99
C PHE A 149 -10.59 -17.67 0.15
N ASP A 150 -10.20 -16.39 0.18
CA ASP A 150 -8.94 -15.91 -0.38
C ASP A 150 -7.73 -16.57 0.32
N ALA A 151 -7.75 -16.62 1.67
CA ALA A 151 -6.73 -17.29 2.46
C ALA A 151 -6.66 -18.80 2.19
N LEU A 152 -7.81 -19.46 1.99
CA LEU A 152 -7.86 -20.87 1.63
C LEU A 152 -7.16 -21.14 0.29
N LEU A 153 -7.44 -20.35 -0.73
CA LEU A 153 -6.81 -20.48 -2.05
C LEU A 153 -5.31 -20.14 -2.01
N LYS A 154 -4.92 -19.11 -1.28
CA LYS A 154 -3.50 -18.75 -1.06
C LYS A 154 -2.74 -19.83 -0.33
N GLY A 155 -3.33 -20.45 0.70
CA GLY A 155 -2.77 -21.60 1.42
C GLY A 155 -2.53 -22.80 0.49
N HIS A 156 -3.38 -22.97 -0.54
CA HIS A 156 -3.20 -23.97 -1.60
C HIS A 156 -2.30 -23.49 -2.75
N GLN A 157 -1.58 -22.37 -2.59
CA GLN A 157 -0.70 -21.76 -3.60
C GLN A 157 -1.42 -21.45 -4.94
N ARG A 158 -2.74 -21.19 -4.91
CA ARG A 158 -3.56 -20.83 -6.06
C ARG A 158 -3.82 -19.33 -6.11
N MET A 159 -2.73 -18.55 -6.08
CA MET A 159 -2.79 -17.09 -6.19
C MET A 159 -3.29 -16.62 -7.56
N ASP A 160 -3.15 -17.47 -8.59
CA ASP A 160 -3.75 -17.27 -9.90
C ASP A 160 -5.28 -17.10 -9.83
N LEU A 161 -5.97 -17.93 -9.05
CA LEU A 161 -7.43 -17.87 -8.91
C LEU A 161 -7.90 -16.68 -8.05
N THR A 162 -7.15 -16.32 -7.02
CA THR A 162 -7.47 -15.13 -6.21
C THR A 162 -7.35 -13.85 -7.04
N ASN A 163 -6.28 -13.72 -7.83
CA ASN A 163 -6.09 -12.59 -8.73
C ASN A 163 -7.11 -12.59 -9.89
N LEU A 164 -7.46 -13.77 -10.43
CA LEU A 164 -8.51 -13.89 -11.44
C LEU A 164 -9.85 -13.40 -10.91
N ALA A 165 -10.27 -13.82 -9.70
CA ALA A 165 -11.48 -13.33 -9.07
C ALA A 165 -11.46 -11.80 -8.94
N LEU A 166 -10.36 -11.23 -8.45
CA LEU A 166 -10.16 -9.80 -8.25
C LEU A 166 -10.27 -9.01 -9.57
N VAL A 167 -9.58 -9.46 -10.63
CA VAL A 167 -9.64 -8.82 -11.95
C VAL A 167 -11.05 -8.94 -12.55
N THR A 168 -11.68 -10.10 -12.41
CA THR A 168 -13.03 -10.33 -12.92
C THR A 168 -14.05 -9.38 -12.30
N VAL A 169 -13.99 -9.15 -10.98
CA VAL A 169 -14.94 -8.27 -10.30
C VAL A 169 -14.63 -6.78 -10.47
N SER A 170 -13.43 -6.42 -10.91
CA SER A 170 -13.07 -5.02 -11.14
C SER A 170 -13.88 -4.38 -12.27
N VAL A 171 -14.23 -5.14 -13.31
CA VAL A 171 -15.06 -4.65 -14.41
C VAL A 171 -16.48 -4.33 -13.93
N PRO A 172 -17.22 -5.26 -13.28
CA PRO A 172 -18.50 -4.92 -12.64
C PRO A 172 -18.41 -3.77 -11.63
N ASN A 173 -17.29 -3.63 -10.91
CA ASN A 173 -17.08 -2.50 -10.01
C ASN A 173 -17.07 -1.15 -10.74
N VAL A 174 -16.32 -1.05 -11.82
CA VAL A 174 -16.25 0.19 -12.63
C VAL A 174 -17.61 0.48 -13.27
N LEU A 175 -18.21 -0.51 -13.94
CA LEU A 175 -19.48 -0.34 -14.65
C LEU A 175 -20.64 -0.09 -13.68
N GLY A 176 -20.70 -0.82 -12.57
CA GLY A 176 -21.72 -0.66 -11.54
C GLY A 176 -21.63 0.70 -10.85
N SER A 177 -20.41 1.12 -10.49
CA SER A 177 -20.17 2.45 -9.91
C SER A 177 -20.59 3.57 -10.88
N TYR A 178 -20.20 3.47 -12.16
CA TYR A 178 -20.61 4.43 -13.18
C TYR A 178 -22.14 4.48 -13.33
N TRP A 179 -22.79 3.31 -13.40
CA TRP A 179 -24.23 3.21 -13.60
C TRP A 179 -25.01 3.83 -12.43
N VAL A 180 -24.67 3.48 -11.17
CA VAL A 180 -25.38 4.01 -9.99
C VAL A 180 -25.17 5.51 -9.82
N LEU A 181 -23.97 6.03 -10.14
CA LEU A 181 -23.71 7.47 -10.09
C LEU A 181 -24.46 8.23 -11.17
N ARG A 182 -24.54 7.67 -12.38
CA ARG A 182 -25.32 8.26 -13.49
C ARG A 182 -26.82 8.32 -13.19
N GLN A 183 -27.34 7.36 -12.42
CA GLN A 183 -28.73 7.36 -11.96
C GLN A 183 -28.99 8.32 -10.79
N GLY A 184 -27.95 8.98 -10.27
CA GLY A 184 -28.08 9.90 -9.16
C GLY A 184 -28.26 9.24 -7.78
N TRP A 185 -27.94 7.95 -7.65
CA TRP A 185 -28.09 7.22 -6.36
C TRP A 185 -27.03 7.59 -5.32
N GLY A 186 -26.05 8.41 -5.68
CA GLY A 186 -25.05 8.97 -4.77
C GLY A 186 -24.26 7.92 -3.98
N LEU A 187 -23.98 8.21 -2.70
CA LEU A 187 -23.22 7.33 -1.82
C LEU A 187 -23.94 6.00 -1.53
N ALA A 188 -25.27 6.04 -1.38
CA ALA A 188 -26.04 4.81 -1.11
C ALA A 188 -25.93 3.83 -2.28
N GLY A 189 -26.01 4.33 -3.52
CA GLY A 189 -25.82 3.52 -4.72
C GLY A 189 -24.44 2.90 -4.79
N LEU A 190 -23.37 3.65 -4.44
CA LEU A 190 -22.00 3.13 -4.40
C LEU A 190 -21.85 2.03 -3.36
N VAL A 191 -22.43 2.17 -2.17
CA VAL A 191 -22.41 1.12 -1.14
C VAL A 191 -23.07 -0.17 -1.65
N VAL A 192 -24.23 -0.06 -2.31
CA VAL A 192 -24.93 -1.21 -2.91
C VAL A 192 -24.09 -1.86 -4.00
N ALA A 193 -23.50 -1.04 -4.91
CA ALA A 193 -22.64 -1.55 -5.98
C ALA A 193 -21.43 -2.30 -5.43
N VAL A 194 -20.74 -1.72 -4.45
CA VAL A 194 -19.57 -2.34 -3.80
C VAL A 194 -19.94 -3.61 -3.05
N CYS A 195 -21.06 -3.61 -2.32
CA CYS A 195 -21.56 -4.81 -1.66
C CYS A 195 -21.84 -5.93 -2.68
N GLY A 196 -22.48 -5.62 -3.80
CA GLY A 196 -22.74 -6.55 -4.89
C GLY A 196 -21.44 -7.09 -5.51
N VAL A 197 -20.43 -6.25 -5.68
CA VAL A 197 -19.10 -6.65 -6.19
C VAL A 197 -18.40 -7.62 -5.24
N TYR A 198 -18.42 -7.35 -3.92
CA TYR A 198 -17.82 -8.28 -2.95
C TYR A 198 -18.61 -9.58 -2.78
N LEU A 199 -19.93 -9.54 -2.93
CA LEU A 199 -20.73 -10.77 -2.97
C LEU A 199 -20.42 -11.61 -4.22
N LEU A 200 -20.23 -10.99 -5.38
CA LEU A 200 -19.77 -11.66 -6.59
C LEU A 200 -18.36 -12.24 -6.41
N GLN A 201 -17.44 -11.47 -5.80
CA GLN A 201 -16.09 -11.95 -5.48
C GLN A 201 -16.14 -13.15 -4.54
N LEU A 202 -16.95 -13.09 -3.49
CA LEU A 202 -17.16 -14.20 -2.56
C LEU A 202 -17.67 -15.44 -3.30
N LEU A 203 -18.66 -15.27 -4.17
CA LEU A 203 -19.20 -16.38 -4.98
C LEU A 203 -18.10 -17.04 -5.83
N LEU A 204 -17.28 -16.23 -6.54
CA LEU A 204 -16.19 -16.75 -7.36
C LEU A 204 -15.14 -17.48 -6.51
N LEU A 205 -14.74 -16.91 -5.37
CA LEU A 205 -13.77 -17.54 -4.47
C LEU A 205 -14.30 -18.85 -3.88
N VAL A 206 -15.57 -18.92 -3.50
CA VAL A 206 -16.21 -20.17 -3.03
C VAL A 206 -16.25 -21.22 -4.14
N LEU A 207 -16.60 -20.84 -5.38
CA LEU A 207 -16.59 -21.76 -6.52
C LEU A 207 -15.19 -22.29 -6.82
N PHE A 208 -14.18 -21.42 -6.79
CA PHE A 208 -12.78 -21.82 -6.96
C PHE A 208 -12.29 -22.70 -5.79
N ALA A 209 -12.64 -22.34 -4.56
CA ALA A 209 -12.30 -23.15 -3.38
C ALA A 209 -12.87 -24.56 -3.48
N ARG A 210 -14.13 -24.73 -3.91
CA ARG A 210 -14.74 -26.05 -4.12
C ARG A 210 -14.05 -26.86 -5.22
N ARG A 211 -13.51 -26.21 -6.27
CA ARG A 211 -12.73 -26.89 -7.32
C ARG A 211 -11.34 -27.32 -6.84
N VAL A 212 -10.69 -26.48 -6.01
CA VAL A 212 -9.35 -26.76 -5.49
C VAL A 212 -9.38 -27.76 -4.33
N VAL A 213 -10.43 -27.71 -3.51
CA VAL A 213 -10.66 -28.58 -2.36
C VAL A 213 -12.00 -29.28 -2.50
N PRO A 214 -12.11 -30.34 -3.35
CA PRO A 214 -13.38 -31.04 -3.59
C PRO A 214 -14.00 -31.67 -2.32
N GLN A 215 -13.15 -31.92 -1.33
CA GLN A 215 -13.54 -32.50 -0.03
C GLN A 215 -14.04 -31.43 0.97
N LEU A 216 -14.15 -30.16 0.55
CA LEU A 216 -14.62 -29.07 1.41
C LEU A 216 -16.08 -29.29 1.80
N ARG A 217 -16.30 -29.53 3.09
CA ARG A 217 -17.63 -29.73 3.68
C ARG A 217 -17.83 -28.80 4.87
N LEU A 218 -18.91 -28.05 4.83
CA LEU A 218 -19.33 -27.19 5.93
C LEU A 218 -20.39 -27.91 6.76
N GLY A 219 -20.35 -27.81 8.07
CA GLY A 219 -21.36 -28.40 8.93
C GLY A 219 -21.01 -28.29 10.42
N ARG A 220 -22.01 -28.27 11.29
CA ARG A 220 -21.83 -28.08 12.75
C ARG A 220 -20.87 -29.10 13.38
N ARG A 221 -20.76 -30.31 12.83
CA ARG A 221 -19.81 -31.36 13.29
C ARG A 221 -18.33 -30.98 13.14
N TYR A 222 -18.02 -30.01 12.29
CA TYR A 222 -16.63 -29.55 12.06
C TYR A 222 -16.26 -28.36 12.93
N VAL A 223 -17.17 -27.77 13.70
CA VAL A 223 -16.88 -26.66 14.60
C VAL A 223 -15.98 -27.15 15.74
N ARG A 224 -14.80 -26.51 15.86
CA ARG A 224 -13.82 -26.79 16.92
C ARG A 224 -13.34 -25.50 17.58
N VAL A 225 -13.71 -25.30 18.84
CA VAL A 225 -13.30 -24.10 19.60
C VAL A 225 -11.79 -24.05 19.84
N SER A 226 -11.11 -25.21 20.00
CA SER A 226 -9.64 -25.26 20.13
C SER A 226 -8.94 -24.64 18.92
N MET A 227 -9.47 -24.80 17.70
CA MET A 227 -8.93 -24.22 16.47
C MET A 227 -8.88 -22.68 16.55
N VAL A 228 -9.84 -22.05 17.22
CA VAL A 228 -9.85 -20.58 17.42
C VAL A 228 -8.60 -20.15 18.18
N ARG A 229 -8.26 -20.85 19.28
CA ARG A 229 -7.09 -20.53 20.10
C ARG A 229 -5.77 -20.64 19.30
N ASP A 230 -5.67 -21.67 18.47
CA ASP A 230 -4.45 -21.91 17.66
C ASP A 230 -4.28 -20.82 16.59
N LEU A 231 -5.37 -20.47 15.90
CA LEU A 231 -5.40 -19.45 14.87
C LEU A 231 -5.12 -18.05 15.44
N PHE A 232 -5.76 -17.68 16.56
CA PHE A 232 -5.53 -16.38 17.21
C PHE A 232 -4.14 -16.25 17.81
N GLY A 233 -3.58 -17.31 18.39
CA GLY A 233 -2.26 -17.28 19.00
C GLY A 233 -1.14 -16.90 18.02
N TYR A 234 -1.25 -17.29 16.76
CA TYR A 234 -0.32 -16.90 15.71
C TYR A 234 -0.68 -15.51 15.11
N GLY A 235 -1.98 -15.28 14.84
CA GLY A 235 -2.47 -14.05 14.21
C GLY A 235 -2.18 -12.80 15.04
N ALA A 236 -2.44 -12.84 16.34
CA ALA A 236 -2.27 -11.70 17.24
C ALA A 236 -0.83 -11.16 17.29
N ARG A 237 0.18 -12.03 17.18
CA ARG A 237 1.59 -11.61 17.13
C ARG A 237 1.94 -10.83 15.86
N LEU A 238 1.32 -11.17 14.73
CA LEU A 238 1.52 -10.49 13.46
C LEU A 238 0.73 -9.17 13.39
N GLN A 239 -0.36 -9.08 14.14
CA GLN A 239 -1.28 -7.94 14.07
C GLN A 239 -0.70 -6.64 14.62
N THR A 240 0.16 -6.71 15.64
CA THR A 240 0.72 -5.51 16.30
C THR A 240 1.41 -4.55 15.32
N SER A 241 2.25 -5.09 14.43
CA SER A 241 2.95 -4.27 13.43
C SER A 241 1.99 -3.67 12.40
N ARG A 242 0.95 -4.42 12.02
CA ARG A 242 -0.07 -3.96 11.06
C ARG A 242 -0.96 -2.87 11.62
N VAL A 243 -1.31 -2.94 12.91
CA VAL A 243 -2.08 -1.88 13.57
C VAL A 243 -1.29 -0.58 13.58
N ALA A 244 0.01 -0.63 13.89
CA ALA A 244 0.87 0.56 13.84
C ALA A 244 0.93 1.17 12.43
N GLU A 245 1.07 0.34 11.40
CA GLU A 245 1.04 0.77 10.00
C GLU A 245 -0.31 1.42 9.64
N LEU A 246 -1.43 0.79 10.01
CA LEU A 246 -2.76 1.32 9.76
C LEU A 246 -2.95 2.71 10.40
N ILE A 247 -2.53 2.88 11.65
CA ILE A 247 -2.60 4.18 12.34
C ILE A 247 -1.76 5.21 11.58
N CYS A 248 -0.51 4.88 11.27
CA CYS A 248 0.41 5.81 10.63
C CYS A 248 -0.07 6.32 9.26
N PHE A 249 -0.74 5.47 8.46
CA PHE A 249 -1.15 5.82 7.11
C PHE A 249 -2.61 6.25 6.95
N HIS A 250 -3.47 6.00 7.93
CA HIS A 250 -4.90 6.25 7.79
C HIS A 250 -5.50 7.14 8.88
N ALA A 251 -4.83 7.34 10.02
CA ALA A 251 -5.37 8.14 11.12
C ALA A 251 -5.62 9.60 10.73
N ASP A 252 -4.75 10.18 9.91
CA ASP A 252 -4.88 11.59 9.49
C ASP A 252 -6.21 11.87 8.77
N LYS A 253 -6.75 10.91 8.01
CA LYS A 253 -8.05 11.07 7.35
C LYS A 253 -9.19 11.20 8.37
N VAL A 254 -9.13 10.44 9.44
CA VAL A 254 -10.11 10.51 10.54
C VAL A 254 -9.94 11.83 11.31
N LEU A 255 -8.70 12.19 11.66
CA LEU A 255 -8.40 13.44 12.37
C LEU A 255 -8.82 14.66 11.57
N LEU A 256 -8.55 14.67 10.26
CA LEU A 256 -9.02 15.74 9.36
C LEU A 256 -10.54 15.81 9.32
N GLY A 257 -11.22 14.68 9.19
CA GLY A 257 -12.69 14.65 9.20
C GLY A 257 -13.29 15.15 10.51
N LEU A 258 -12.60 14.98 11.66
CA LEU A 258 -13.06 15.42 12.98
C LEU A 258 -12.83 16.92 13.22
N PHE A 259 -11.70 17.48 12.78
CA PHE A 259 -11.26 18.81 13.24
C PHE A 259 -11.27 19.90 12.18
N VAL A 260 -11.36 19.56 10.88
CA VAL A 260 -11.39 20.53 9.79
C VAL A 260 -12.52 20.22 8.80
N PRO A 261 -12.92 21.15 7.91
CA PRO A 261 -13.95 20.88 6.91
C PRO A 261 -13.67 19.61 6.12
N ILE A 262 -14.69 18.75 5.96
CA ILE A 262 -14.55 17.37 5.49
C ILE A 262 -13.88 17.25 4.12
N ARG A 263 -13.99 18.26 3.26
CA ARG A 263 -13.33 18.31 1.94
C ARG A 263 -11.81 18.13 2.00
N TYR A 264 -11.18 18.47 3.12
CA TYR A 264 -9.74 18.28 3.28
C TYR A 264 -9.34 16.79 3.38
N VAL A 265 -10.27 15.92 3.77
CA VAL A 265 -10.08 14.47 3.67
C VAL A 265 -9.91 14.03 2.21
N THR A 266 -10.70 14.63 1.30
CA THR A 266 -10.56 14.45 -0.15
C THR A 266 -9.18 14.87 -0.62
N PHE A 267 -8.73 16.07 -0.27
CA PHE A 267 -7.43 16.59 -0.72
C PHE A 267 -6.27 15.74 -0.20
N TYR A 268 -6.34 15.30 1.05
CA TYR A 268 -5.35 14.39 1.62
C TYR A 268 -5.35 13.03 0.90
N ASP A 269 -6.51 12.43 0.67
CA ASP A 269 -6.62 11.12 0.00
C ASP A 269 -6.13 11.15 -1.44
N LEU A 270 -6.45 12.20 -2.20
CA LEU A 270 -5.96 12.38 -3.56
C LEU A 270 -4.43 12.51 -3.59
N GLY A 271 -3.86 13.30 -2.67
CA GLY A 271 -2.41 13.42 -2.54
C GLY A 271 -1.76 12.11 -2.10
N ALA A 272 -2.38 11.40 -1.16
CA ALA A 272 -1.91 10.10 -0.69
C ALA A 272 -1.90 9.06 -1.81
N LYS A 273 -2.93 8.99 -2.66
CA LYS A 273 -2.99 8.04 -3.79
C LYS A 273 -1.82 8.19 -4.75
N VAL A 274 -1.45 9.43 -5.09
CA VAL A 274 -0.27 9.69 -5.94
C VAL A 274 1.01 9.28 -5.20
N SER A 275 1.12 9.63 -3.92
CA SER A 275 2.31 9.34 -3.11
C SER A 275 2.50 7.85 -2.81
N TYR A 276 1.42 7.08 -2.66
CA TYR A 276 1.48 5.62 -2.46
C TYR A 276 2.05 4.88 -3.66
N PHE A 277 1.83 5.37 -4.87
CA PHE A 277 2.45 4.78 -6.06
C PHE A 277 3.98 4.77 -5.96
N LEU A 278 4.55 5.85 -5.44
CA LEU A 278 5.98 5.96 -5.18
C LEU A 278 6.45 4.97 -4.09
N HIS A 279 5.65 4.79 -3.05
CA HIS A 279 5.97 3.89 -1.94
C HIS A 279 5.97 2.41 -2.35
N ASP A 280 5.05 2.01 -3.21
CA ASP A 280 4.82 0.60 -3.53
C ASP A 280 5.84 0.00 -4.52
N LEU A 281 6.40 0.80 -5.41
CA LEU A 281 7.33 0.35 -6.45
C LEU A 281 8.61 -0.30 -5.89
N PRO A 282 9.31 0.28 -4.89
CA PRO A 282 10.50 -0.32 -4.30
C PRO A 282 10.25 -1.60 -3.49
N TYR A 283 9.02 -1.85 -3.05
CA TYR A 283 8.67 -3.05 -2.27
C TYR A 283 8.94 -4.37 -3.01
N ILE A 284 8.98 -4.35 -4.33
CA ILE A 284 9.33 -5.51 -5.15
C ILE A 284 10.77 -5.98 -4.84
N PHE A 285 11.68 -5.05 -4.57
CA PHE A 285 13.08 -5.35 -4.24
C PHE A 285 13.22 -6.01 -2.86
N PHE A 286 12.44 -5.60 -1.87
CA PHE A 286 12.56 -6.11 -0.51
C PHE A 286 12.26 -7.59 -0.41
N ASN A 287 11.31 -8.10 -1.21
CA ASN A 287 10.95 -9.51 -1.21
C ASN A 287 12.10 -10.43 -1.68
N ALA A 288 12.99 -9.94 -2.54
CA ALA A 288 14.16 -10.70 -3.00
C ALA A 288 15.32 -10.66 -1.99
N VAL A 289 15.45 -9.55 -1.24
CA VAL A 289 16.56 -9.34 -0.30
C VAL A 289 16.37 -10.06 1.02
N PHE A 290 15.13 -10.20 1.50
CA PHE A 290 14.83 -10.81 2.79
C PHE A 290 15.41 -12.25 2.96
N PRO A 291 15.25 -13.19 2.01
CA PRO A 291 15.85 -14.52 2.13
C PRO A 291 17.37 -14.50 2.19
N ALA A 292 18.01 -13.63 1.38
CA ALA A 292 19.46 -13.47 1.37
C ALA A 292 19.97 -12.92 2.72
N ALA A 293 19.26 -11.95 3.30
CA ALA A 293 19.60 -11.42 4.61
C ALA A 293 19.46 -12.50 5.72
N SER A 294 18.41 -13.32 5.66
CA SER A 294 18.20 -14.42 6.61
C SER A 294 19.29 -15.51 6.49
N GLU A 295 19.72 -15.83 5.28
CA GLU A 295 20.80 -16.80 5.04
C GLU A 295 22.13 -16.28 5.59
N LEU A 296 22.50 -15.03 5.29
CA LEU A 296 23.72 -14.40 5.79
C LEU A 296 23.71 -14.29 7.32
N ALA A 297 22.57 -13.96 7.91
CA ALA A 297 22.39 -13.90 9.35
C ALA A 297 22.60 -15.28 10.02
N SER A 298 22.11 -16.36 9.40
CA SER A 298 22.30 -17.71 9.92
C SER A 298 23.77 -18.18 9.91
N ARG A 299 24.60 -17.53 9.08
CA ARG A 299 26.06 -17.79 8.98
C ARG A 299 26.92 -16.83 9.80
N ASP A 300 26.29 -15.91 10.54
CA ASP A 300 26.94 -14.84 11.32
C ASP A 300 27.84 -13.92 10.47
N ASP A 301 27.57 -13.80 9.17
CA ASP A 301 28.38 -13.03 8.22
C ASP A 301 27.98 -11.54 8.21
N HIS A 302 28.38 -10.83 9.27
CA HIS A 302 28.09 -9.40 9.43
C HIS A 302 28.66 -8.53 8.32
N GLN A 303 29.80 -8.92 7.71
CA GLN A 303 30.41 -8.14 6.63
C GLN A 303 29.56 -8.17 5.36
N ARG A 304 29.08 -9.35 4.96
CA ARG A 304 28.20 -9.47 3.79
C ARG A 304 26.82 -8.91 4.06
N LEU A 305 26.30 -8.99 5.30
CA LEU A 305 25.05 -8.31 5.67
C LEU A 305 25.17 -6.80 5.51
N TRP A 306 26.28 -6.21 5.96
CA TRP A 306 26.55 -4.78 5.78
C TRP A 306 26.65 -4.40 4.29
N LEU A 307 27.38 -5.19 3.49
CA LEU A 307 27.51 -4.99 2.05
C LEU A 307 26.15 -5.08 1.34
N LEU A 308 25.29 -6.03 1.73
CA LEU A 308 23.93 -6.18 1.22
C LEU A 308 23.09 -4.92 1.53
N TYR A 309 23.21 -4.38 2.76
CA TYR A 309 22.57 -3.14 3.16
C TYR A 309 23.08 -1.95 2.32
N GLU A 310 24.38 -1.76 2.20
CA GLU A 310 24.97 -0.62 1.47
C GLU A 310 24.57 -0.63 0.00
N ARG A 311 24.77 -1.75 -0.69
CA ARG A 311 24.44 -1.88 -2.11
C ARG A 311 22.93 -1.80 -2.36
N GLY A 312 22.16 -2.52 -1.55
CA GLY A 312 20.71 -2.47 -1.65
C GLY A 312 20.15 -1.06 -1.41
N THR A 313 20.69 -0.32 -0.42
CA THR A 313 20.33 1.08 -0.18
C THR A 313 20.71 1.97 -1.38
N LYS A 314 21.90 1.78 -1.97
CA LYS A 314 22.33 2.51 -3.16
C LYS A 314 21.35 2.30 -4.32
N TYR A 315 20.99 1.07 -4.63
CA TYR A 315 20.07 0.77 -5.73
C TYR A 315 18.65 1.28 -5.46
N LEU A 316 18.17 1.19 -4.22
CA LEU A 316 16.88 1.76 -3.84
C LEU A 316 16.84 3.28 -3.98
N LEU A 317 17.89 3.96 -3.56
CA LEU A 317 17.98 5.42 -3.70
C LEU A 317 18.07 5.83 -5.17
N LEU A 318 18.86 5.10 -5.98
CA LEU A 318 18.95 5.33 -7.42
C LEU A 318 17.62 5.12 -8.14
N LEU A 319 16.77 4.22 -7.66
CA LEU A 319 15.45 4.01 -8.23
C LEU A 319 14.42 5.01 -7.70
N SER A 320 14.40 5.27 -6.39
CA SER A 320 13.31 6.00 -5.74
C SER A 320 13.45 7.53 -5.80
N LEU A 321 14.66 8.07 -5.76
CA LEU A 321 14.90 9.51 -5.83
C LEU A 321 14.45 10.15 -7.16
N PRO A 322 14.73 9.59 -8.34
CA PRO A 322 14.21 10.15 -9.59
C PRO A 322 12.68 10.15 -9.64
N ILE A 323 12.02 9.13 -9.05
CA ILE A 323 10.57 9.09 -8.97
C ILE A 323 10.05 10.20 -8.03
N LEU A 324 10.71 10.43 -6.88
CA LEU A 324 10.37 11.52 -5.97
C LEU A 324 10.51 12.89 -6.65
N PHE A 325 11.68 13.18 -7.23
CA PHE A 325 11.92 14.45 -7.94
C PHE A 325 10.99 14.64 -9.12
N GLY A 326 10.77 13.58 -9.91
CA GLY A 326 9.79 13.57 -10.99
C GLY A 326 8.38 13.88 -10.50
N THR A 327 7.94 13.27 -9.40
CA THR A 327 6.63 13.53 -8.79
C THR A 327 6.53 14.98 -8.32
N TRP A 328 7.55 15.55 -7.70
CA TRP A 328 7.54 16.94 -7.24
C TRP A 328 7.44 17.93 -8.40
N LEU A 329 8.25 17.73 -9.44
CA LEU A 329 8.28 18.59 -10.62
C LEU A 329 6.95 18.53 -11.40
N THR A 330 6.40 17.34 -11.55
CA THR A 330 5.22 17.10 -12.40
C THR A 330 3.91 17.02 -11.65
N ALA A 331 3.87 17.28 -10.33
CA ALA A 331 2.66 17.17 -9.51
C ALA A 331 1.47 17.94 -10.12
N HIS A 332 1.70 19.13 -10.69
CA HIS A 332 0.65 19.92 -11.33
C HIS A 332 0.15 19.28 -12.64
N LEU A 333 1.04 18.70 -13.45
CA LEU A 333 0.67 17.99 -14.69
C LEU A 333 -0.07 16.71 -14.38
N ILE A 334 0.37 15.96 -13.35
CA ILE A 334 -0.32 14.76 -12.88
C ILE A 334 -1.75 15.10 -12.47
N LEU A 335 -1.94 16.17 -11.67
CA LEU A 335 -3.26 16.59 -11.22
C LEU A 335 -4.14 17.07 -12.39
N GLN A 336 -3.61 17.87 -13.31
CA GLN A 336 -4.34 18.36 -14.46
C GLN A 336 -4.73 17.21 -15.41
N ALA A 337 -3.81 16.29 -15.72
CA ALA A 337 -4.10 15.13 -16.55
C ALA A 337 -5.11 14.18 -15.92
N TRP A 338 -4.99 13.95 -14.60
CA TRP A 338 -5.83 12.99 -13.88
C TRP A 338 -7.19 13.55 -13.51
N LEU A 339 -7.24 14.74 -12.88
CA LEU A 339 -8.47 15.33 -12.35
C LEU A 339 -9.07 16.41 -13.28
N GLY A 340 -8.30 16.95 -14.22
CA GLY A 340 -8.70 18.06 -15.10
C GLY A 340 -8.53 19.44 -14.47
N HIS A 341 -8.11 19.53 -13.22
CA HIS A 341 -7.84 20.78 -12.52
C HIS A 341 -6.72 20.62 -11.49
N VAL A 342 -6.05 21.71 -11.18
CA VAL A 342 -4.95 21.71 -10.20
C VAL A 342 -5.43 22.35 -8.90
N SER A 343 -5.45 21.57 -7.82
CA SER A 343 -5.68 22.06 -6.47
C SER A 343 -4.36 22.27 -5.74
N ALA A 344 -4.14 23.47 -5.19
CA ALA A 344 -2.94 23.78 -4.41
C ALA A 344 -2.83 22.92 -3.15
N ASP A 345 -3.98 22.56 -2.52
CA ASP A 345 -4.00 21.71 -1.34
C ASP A 345 -3.62 20.27 -1.66
N VAL A 346 -4.14 19.72 -2.78
CA VAL A 346 -3.76 18.37 -3.24
C VAL A 346 -2.29 18.33 -3.63
N ARG A 347 -1.78 19.36 -4.31
CA ARG A 347 -0.35 19.49 -4.66
C ARG A 347 0.52 19.51 -3.40
N ARG A 348 0.14 20.27 -2.36
CA ARG A 348 0.84 20.26 -1.07
C ARG A 348 0.84 18.87 -0.45
N ALA A 349 -0.30 18.17 -0.45
CA ALA A 349 -0.35 16.79 0.04
C ALA A 349 0.61 15.87 -0.71
N ILE A 350 0.67 15.94 -2.05
CA ILE A 350 1.62 15.15 -2.83
C ILE A 350 3.06 15.43 -2.37
N LEU A 351 3.45 16.68 -2.22
CA LEU A 351 4.82 17.05 -1.84
C LEU A 351 5.20 16.52 -0.44
N PHE A 352 4.34 16.75 0.56
CA PHE A 352 4.62 16.33 1.93
C PHE A 352 4.57 14.82 2.10
N LEU A 353 3.51 14.17 1.59
CA LEU A 353 3.32 12.73 1.76
C LEU A 353 4.34 11.92 0.95
N SER A 354 4.65 12.33 -0.29
CA SER A 354 5.68 11.65 -1.08
C SER A 354 7.06 11.75 -0.42
N THR A 355 7.38 12.90 0.20
CA THR A 355 8.60 13.07 0.99
C THR A 355 8.61 12.12 2.18
N GLY A 356 7.53 12.10 2.97
CA GLY A 356 7.39 11.22 4.13
C GLY A 356 7.53 9.74 3.75
N TYR A 357 6.81 9.29 2.74
CA TYR A 357 6.87 7.89 2.28
C TYR A 357 8.24 7.54 1.70
N TRP A 358 8.88 8.48 0.99
CA TRP A 358 10.23 8.26 0.50
C TRP A 358 11.24 8.07 1.63
N THR A 359 11.09 8.75 2.78
CA THR A 359 11.97 8.50 3.92
C THR A 359 11.87 7.05 4.42
N SER A 360 10.68 6.44 4.37
CA SER A 360 10.51 5.02 4.71
C SER A 360 11.20 4.11 3.68
N ILE A 361 11.16 4.48 2.40
CA ILE A 361 11.90 3.75 1.35
C ILE A 361 13.41 3.84 1.59
N SER A 362 13.93 5.01 1.94
CA SER A 362 15.37 5.24 2.14
C SER A 362 15.96 4.35 3.23
N VAL A 363 15.16 3.99 4.24
CA VAL A 363 15.55 3.03 5.31
C VAL A 363 14.96 1.63 5.10
N GLY A 364 14.35 1.36 3.97
CA GLY A 364 13.72 0.08 3.68
C GLY A 364 14.68 -1.11 3.74
N MET A 365 15.94 -0.92 3.33
CA MET A 365 16.98 -1.94 3.47
C MET A 365 17.33 -2.21 4.94
N VAL A 366 17.30 -1.19 5.80
CA VAL A 366 17.46 -1.37 7.26
C VAL A 366 16.35 -2.26 7.80
N ALA A 367 15.09 -2.00 7.40
CA ALA A 367 13.95 -2.81 7.82
C ALA A 367 14.07 -4.26 7.30
N THR A 368 14.46 -4.46 6.04
CA THR A 368 14.53 -5.78 5.41
C THR A 368 15.68 -6.63 6.00
N VAL A 369 16.87 -6.07 6.12
CA VAL A 369 18.01 -6.74 6.75
C VAL A 369 17.71 -6.97 8.24
N GLY A 370 17.16 -5.98 8.92
CA GLY A 370 16.72 -6.11 10.31
C GLY A 370 15.71 -7.23 10.52
N ALA A 371 14.75 -7.40 9.62
CA ALA A 371 13.83 -8.54 9.66
C ALA A 371 14.57 -9.88 9.47
N GLY A 372 15.55 -9.93 8.56
CA GLY A 372 16.38 -11.11 8.32
C GLY A 372 17.19 -11.55 9.54
N ILE A 373 17.70 -10.61 10.33
CA ILE A 373 18.43 -10.88 11.60
C ILE A 373 17.52 -10.99 12.83
N GLY A 374 16.19 -10.98 12.65
CA GLY A 374 15.23 -11.17 13.74
C GLY A 374 14.87 -9.92 14.55
N TRP A 375 15.08 -8.71 14.03
CA TRP A 375 14.80 -7.43 14.73
C TRP A 375 13.31 -7.06 14.81
N VAL A 376 12.45 -8.03 15.02
CA VAL A 376 11.00 -7.81 15.10
C VAL A 376 10.63 -6.78 16.18
N SER A 377 11.27 -6.84 17.35
CA SER A 377 11.01 -5.91 18.45
C SER A 377 11.46 -4.48 18.15
N THR A 378 12.56 -4.29 17.44
CA THR A 378 13.05 -2.95 17.05
C THR A 378 12.14 -2.32 16.02
N GLN A 379 11.69 -3.08 15.01
CA GLN A 379 10.71 -2.62 14.03
C GLN A 379 9.37 -2.26 14.66
N MET A 380 8.91 -3.09 15.61
CA MET A 380 7.69 -2.80 16.38
C MET A 380 7.81 -1.48 17.15
N ARG A 381 8.94 -1.24 17.82
CA ARG A 381 9.19 0.03 18.55
C ARG A 381 9.21 1.24 17.60
N ALA A 382 9.84 1.11 16.44
CA ALA A 382 9.84 2.16 15.42
C ALA A 382 8.43 2.45 14.92
N GLY A 383 7.63 1.44 14.60
CA GLY A 383 6.23 1.59 14.19
C GLY A 383 5.35 2.20 15.27
N LEU A 384 5.51 1.80 16.53
CA LEU A 384 4.79 2.40 17.66
C LEU A 384 5.18 3.88 17.85
N LEU A 385 6.47 4.20 17.75
CA LEU A 385 6.95 5.59 17.81
C LEU A 385 6.33 6.43 16.69
N GLN A 386 6.31 5.92 15.45
CA GLN A 386 5.66 6.59 14.33
C GLN A 386 4.17 6.82 14.59
N SER A 387 3.46 5.80 15.10
CA SER A 387 2.02 5.88 15.36
C SER A 387 1.69 6.89 16.47
N VAL A 388 2.45 6.87 17.56
CA VAL A 388 2.25 7.81 18.69
C VAL A 388 2.56 9.24 18.26
N LEU A 389 3.68 9.44 17.54
CA LEU A 389 4.02 10.76 17.01
C LEU A 389 3.03 11.24 15.96
N ASN A 390 2.57 10.33 15.06
CA ASN A 390 1.56 10.70 14.07
C ASN A 390 0.28 11.17 14.77
N LEU A 391 -0.28 10.38 15.69
CA LEU A 391 -1.49 10.77 16.42
C LEU A 391 -1.30 12.06 17.22
N GLY A 392 -0.20 12.17 17.97
CA GLY A 392 0.06 13.33 18.83
C GLY A 392 0.39 14.60 18.04
N CYS A 393 1.38 14.52 17.14
CA CYS A 393 1.79 15.68 16.33
C CYS A 393 0.70 16.09 15.34
N SER A 394 0.07 15.13 14.63
CA SER A 394 -1.01 15.47 13.69
C SER A 394 -2.17 16.13 14.42
N THR A 395 -2.62 15.58 15.55
CA THR A 395 -3.71 16.20 16.32
C THR A 395 -3.36 17.61 16.78
N GLY A 396 -2.20 17.80 17.43
CA GLY A 396 -1.76 19.10 17.91
C GLY A 396 -1.59 20.13 16.81
N LEU A 397 -0.96 19.73 15.69
CA LEU A 397 -0.73 20.62 14.56
C LEU A 397 -2.00 20.88 13.74
N ILE A 398 -2.94 19.93 13.65
CA ILE A 398 -4.26 20.17 13.02
C ILE A 398 -5.03 21.23 13.80
N LEU A 399 -5.03 21.18 15.11
CA LEU A 399 -5.68 22.19 15.95
C LEU A 399 -5.06 23.57 15.80
N ALA A 400 -3.73 23.66 15.55
CA ALA A 400 -3.00 24.92 15.39
C ALA A 400 -3.03 25.47 13.96
N MET A 401 -2.89 24.62 12.95
CA MET A 401 -2.62 25.00 11.56
C MET A 401 -3.63 24.39 10.55
N GLY A 402 -4.65 23.68 11.05
CA GLY A 402 -5.64 23.02 10.21
C GLY A 402 -5.04 21.92 9.32
N TYR A 403 -5.45 21.89 8.06
CA TYR A 403 -5.05 20.87 7.08
C TYR A 403 -3.52 20.68 6.97
N GLN A 404 -2.77 21.78 6.98
CA GLN A 404 -1.30 21.71 6.85
C GLN A 404 -0.67 20.98 8.05
N GLY A 405 -1.30 21.08 9.21
CA GLY A 405 -0.87 20.38 10.41
C GLY A 405 -0.84 18.86 10.26
N ALA A 406 -1.83 18.29 9.55
CA ALA A 406 -1.83 16.85 9.25
C ALA A 406 -0.63 16.45 8.39
N LEU A 407 -0.33 17.22 7.35
CA LEU A 407 0.79 16.94 6.44
C LEU A 407 2.14 16.99 7.16
N ILE A 408 2.34 18.02 7.98
CA ILE A 408 3.57 18.20 8.77
C ILE A 408 3.67 17.12 9.85
N GLY A 409 2.57 16.79 10.53
CA GLY A 409 2.52 15.77 11.56
C GLY A 409 2.92 14.39 11.03
N THR A 410 2.35 13.98 9.90
CA THR A 410 2.69 12.72 9.21
C THR A 410 4.17 12.70 8.80
N LEU A 411 4.66 13.78 8.16
CA LEU A 411 6.06 13.88 7.76
C LEU A 411 7.00 13.76 8.97
N THR A 412 6.72 14.48 10.05
CA THR A 412 7.51 14.45 11.28
C THR A 412 7.53 13.06 11.91
N ALA A 413 6.38 12.39 11.99
CA ALA A 413 6.28 11.05 12.55
C ALA A 413 7.10 10.03 11.75
N LEU A 414 7.00 10.08 10.42
CA LEU A 414 7.77 9.20 9.53
C LEU A 414 9.28 9.50 9.63
N LEU A 415 9.69 10.75 9.63
CA LEU A 415 11.10 11.13 9.79
C LEU A 415 11.68 10.63 11.12
N CYS A 416 10.99 10.85 12.24
CA CYS A 416 11.47 10.44 13.56
C CYS A 416 11.55 8.91 13.70
N GLY A 417 10.54 8.16 13.24
CA GLY A 417 10.56 6.71 13.36
C GLY A 417 11.60 6.06 12.42
N ASN A 418 11.76 6.60 11.21
CA ASN A 418 12.77 6.14 10.26
C ASN A 418 14.19 6.48 10.74
N ALA A 419 14.38 7.67 11.34
CA ALA A 419 15.64 8.06 11.95
C ALA A 419 15.99 7.13 13.14
N TYR A 420 15.01 6.81 14.00
CA TYR A 420 15.22 5.86 15.10
C TYR A 420 15.69 4.49 14.57
N LEU A 421 15.05 3.97 13.53
CA LEU A 421 15.39 2.68 12.94
C LEU A 421 16.82 2.69 12.36
N LEU A 422 17.17 3.75 11.61
CA LEU A 422 18.50 3.93 11.02
C LEU A 422 19.60 4.07 12.09
N LEU A 423 19.37 4.93 13.10
CA LEU A 423 20.32 5.15 14.20
C LEU A 423 20.58 3.86 14.96
N ARG A 424 19.52 3.09 15.24
CA ARG A 424 19.65 1.81 15.93
C ARG A 424 20.43 0.80 15.11
N PHE A 425 20.16 0.71 13.80
CA PHE A 425 20.88 -0.18 12.90
C PHE A 425 22.37 0.16 12.81
N CYS A 426 22.69 1.42 12.57
CA CYS A 426 24.09 1.84 12.50
C CYS A 426 24.84 1.58 13.80
N ARG A 427 24.19 1.78 14.97
CA ARG A 427 24.79 1.49 16.26
C ARG A 427 25.07 0.00 16.46
N ASP A 428 24.15 -0.88 16.10
CA ASP A 428 24.30 -2.33 16.31
C ASP A 428 25.34 -2.96 15.34
N PHE A 429 25.62 -2.29 14.21
CA PHE A 429 26.70 -2.67 13.29
C PHE A 429 28.01 -1.89 13.51
N ASP A 430 28.09 -1.07 14.56
CA ASP A 430 29.23 -0.18 14.84
C ASP A 430 29.63 0.69 13.63
N ARG A 431 28.62 1.32 13.01
CA ARG A 431 28.78 2.15 11.82
C ARG A 431 28.20 3.54 12.00
N SER A 432 28.76 4.50 11.27
CA SER A 432 28.28 5.89 11.30
C SER A 432 27.09 6.09 10.37
N VAL A 433 26.09 6.83 10.85
CA VAL A 433 24.94 7.31 10.03
C VAL A 433 25.40 8.23 8.90
N ALA A 434 26.55 8.92 9.07
CA ALA A 434 27.10 9.82 8.07
C ALA A 434 27.32 9.15 6.70
N GLY A 435 27.65 7.84 6.68
CA GLY A 435 27.76 7.05 5.45
C GLY A 435 26.45 7.01 4.66
N HIS A 436 25.34 6.72 5.35
CA HIS A 436 24.00 6.70 4.74
C HIS A 436 23.60 8.08 4.21
N LEU A 437 23.77 9.13 5.02
CA LEU A 437 23.45 10.51 4.61
C LEU A 437 24.31 10.98 3.44
N LYS A 438 25.60 10.63 3.42
CA LYS A 438 26.51 10.92 2.31
C LYS A 438 26.07 10.23 1.02
N LEU A 439 25.63 8.98 1.11
CA LEU A 439 25.07 8.26 -0.04
C LEU A 439 23.79 8.92 -0.56
N MET A 440 22.86 9.27 0.35
CA MET A 440 21.64 10.02 -0.01
C MET A 440 21.98 11.32 -0.72
N LEU A 441 22.93 12.10 -0.19
CA LEU A 441 23.36 13.37 -0.80
C LEU A 441 23.98 13.15 -2.19
N ARG A 442 24.86 12.15 -2.33
CA ARG A 442 25.49 11.85 -3.63
C ARG A 442 24.44 11.48 -4.69
N VAL A 443 23.49 10.60 -4.36
CA VAL A 443 22.41 10.22 -5.30
C VAL A 443 21.49 11.41 -5.59
N SER A 444 21.20 12.26 -4.60
CA SER A 444 20.41 13.49 -4.81
C SER A 444 21.13 14.46 -5.76
N LEU A 445 22.44 14.60 -5.64
CA LEU A 445 23.24 15.44 -6.55
C LEU A 445 23.26 14.90 -7.98
N VAL A 446 23.25 13.58 -8.17
CA VAL A 446 23.12 12.96 -9.51
C VAL A 446 21.75 13.27 -10.13
N ASN A 447 20.71 13.44 -9.32
CA ASN A 447 19.38 13.83 -9.79
C ASN A 447 19.25 15.34 -10.11
N ALA A 448 20.12 16.19 -9.63
CA ALA A 448 20.00 17.65 -9.79
C ALA A 448 20.04 18.10 -11.27
N PRO A 449 21.00 17.67 -12.13
CA PRO A 449 21.03 18.09 -13.52
C PRO A 449 19.78 17.68 -14.32
N PRO A 450 19.28 16.41 -14.29
CA PRO A 450 18.06 16.03 -14.97
C PRO A 450 16.82 16.76 -14.41
N ALA A 451 16.79 17.04 -13.10
CA ALA A 451 15.69 17.81 -12.49
C ALA A 451 15.68 19.27 -12.97
N LEU A 452 16.84 19.93 -13.05
CA LEU A 452 16.96 21.30 -13.59
C LEU A 452 16.60 21.37 -15.08
N LEU A 453 17.04 20.39 -15.88
CA LEU A 453 16.69 20.31 -17.29
C LEU A 453 15.17 20.15 -17.47
N SER A 454 14.56 19.27 -16.69
CA SER A 454 13.11 19.06 -16.70
C SER A 454 12.34 20.27 -16.20
N LEU A 455 12.87 20.99 -15.20
CA LEU A 455 12.27 22.24 -14.74
C LEU A 455 12.29 23.31 -15.84
N GLY A 456 13.41 23.44 -16.58
CA GLY A 456 13.48 24.33 -17.75
C GLY A 456 12.45 24.00 -18.82
N TYR A 457 12.28 22.69 -19.12
CA TYR A 457 11.23 22.22 -20.02
C TYR A 457 9.82 22.58 -19.52
N LEU A 458 9.55 22.36 -18.23
CA LEU A 458 8.25 22.65 -17.63
C LEU A 458 7.93 24.14 -17.64
N LEU A 459 8.91 25.02 -17.38
CA LEU A 459 8.76 26.47 -17.47
C LEU A 459 8.48 26.93 -18.91
N TRP A 460 9.13 26.29 -19.88
CA TRP A 460 8.87 26.57 -21.30
C TRP A 460 7.46 26.12 -21.72
N VAL A 461 7.05 24.89 -21.34
CA VAL A 461 5.72 24.35 -21.67
C VAL A 461 4.60 25.10 -20.95
N ALA A 462 4.84 25.59 -19.72
CA ALA A 462 3.84 26.31 -18.93
C ALA A 462 3.25 27.53 -19.67
N GLY A 463 4.05 28.19 -20.56
CA GLY A 463 3.58 29.29 -21.39
C GLY A 463 2.60 28.88 -22.52
N TRP A 464 2.50 27.58 -22.81
CA TRP A 464 1.73 27.06 -23.95
C TRP A 464 0.63 26.07 -23.50
N LEU A 465 0.63 25.68 -22.23
CA LEU A 465 -0.28 24.66 -21.71
C LEU A 465 -1.66 25.28 -21.43
N PRO A 466 -2.72 24.87 -22.16
CA PRO A 466 -4.08 25.33 -21.87
C PRO A 466 -4.53 24.84 -20.49
N GLU A 467 -5.13 25.73 -19.70
CA GLU A 467 -5.73 25.33 -18.44
C GLU A 467 -6.89 24.35 -18.66
N GLY A 468 -6.92 23.26 -17.91
CA GLY A 468 -7.96 22.24 -17.96
C GLY A 468 -7.83 21.21 -19.07
N ASP A 469 -6.90 21.37 -20.03
CA ASP A 469 -6.66 20.35 -21.06
C ASP A 469 -5.86 19.16 -20.51
N ARG A 470 -6.58 18.03 -20.33
CA ARG A 470 -5.99 16.78 -19.82
C ARG A 470 -5.00 16.16 -20.81
N GLY A 471 -5.29 16.25 -22.12
CA GLY A 471 -4.46 15.67 -23.17
C GLY A 471 -3.12 16.41 -23.28
N ALA A 472 -3.16 17.74 -23.30
CA ALA A 472 -1.96 18.58 -23.32
C ALA A 472 -1.11 18.37 -22.06
N ALA A 473 -1.73 18.26 -20.87
CA ALA A 473 -1.03 17.99 -19.63
C ALA A 473 -0.37 16.59 -19.63
N LEU A 474 -1.04 15.57 -20.18
CA LEU A 474 -0.48 14.23 -20.31
C LEU A 474 0.71 14.21 -21.29
N LEU A 475 0.60 14.89 -22.42
CA LEU A 475 1.71 15.02 -23.38
C LEU A 475 2.89 15.74 -22.77
N ALA A 476 2.67 16.83 -22.03
CA ALA A 476 3.71 17.55 -21.31
C ALA A 476 4.36 16.69 -20.23
N PHE A 477 3.60 15.88 -19.51
CA PHE A 477 4.11 14.90 -18.54
C PHE A 477 4.99 13.85 -19.21
N VAL A 478 4.53 13.24 -20.30
CA VAL A 478 5.29 12.25 -21.07
C VAL A 478 6.58 12.86 -21.64
N GLY A 479 6.52 14.09 -22.16
CA GLY A 479 7.69 14.82 -22.63
C GLY A 479 8.71 15.10 -21.50
N CYS A 480 8.22 15.48 -20.32
CA CYS A 480 9.06 15.68 -19.14
C CYS A 480 9.77 14.39 -18.71
N VAL A 481 9.05 13.28 -18.64
CA VAL A 481 9.61 11.95 -18.32
C VAL A 481 10.59 11.50 -19.39
N GLY A 482 10.25 11.69 -20.67
CA GLY A 482 11.11 11.37 -21.82
C GLY A 482 12.42 12.16 -21.84
N LEU A 483 12.45 13.37 -21.27
CA LEU A 483 13.66 14.16 -21.09
C LEU A 483 14.42 13.77 -19.82
N TYR A 484 13.69 13.57 -18.71
CA TYR A 484 14.27 13.29 -17.40
C TYR A 484 15.02 11.94 -17.38
N VAL A 485 14.40 10.88 -17.89
CA VAL A 485 14.97 9.52 -17.80
C VAL A 485 16.30 9.38 -18.54
N PRO A 486 16.45 9.78 -19.81
CA PRO A 486 17.75 9.73 -20.49
C PRO A 486 18.81 10.62 -19.83
N ALA A 487 18.43 11.81 -19.40
CA ALA A 487 19.34 12.73 -18.69
C ALA A 487 19.81 12.13 -17.35
N TYR A 488 18.93 11.44 -16.64
CA TYR A 488 19.27 10.75 -15.40
C TYR A 488 20.21 9.56 -15.64
N LEU A 489 19.97 8.74 -16.65
CA LEU A 489 20.88 7.65 -17.02
C LEU A 489 22.26 8.18 -17.43
N ALA A 490 22.32 9.28 -18.16
CA ALA A 490 23.57 9.95 -18.48
C ALA A 490 24.27 10.47 -17.21
N ALA A 491 23.54 11.10 -16.29
CA ALA A 491 24.09 11.58 -15.02
C ALA A 491 24.64 10.43 -14.15
N ILE A 492 23.98 9.29 -14.09
CA ILE A 492 24.50 8.08 -13.41
C ILE A 492 25.82 7.66 -14.03
N ARG A 493 25.88 7.58 -15.36
CA ARG A 493 27.09 7.16 -16.10
C ARG A 493 28.29 8.07 -15.82
N TRP A 494 28.07 9.38 -15.82
CA TRP A 494 29.14 10.36 -15.63
C TRP A 494 29.52 10.59 -14.17
N SER A 495 28.63 10.32 -13.22
CA SER A 495 28.89 10.53 -11.80
C SER A 495 29.84 9.52 -11.17
N GLY A 496 30.09 8.37 -11.83
CA GLY A 496 30.88 7.27 -11.27
C GLY A 496 30.26 6.66 -9.99
N ILE A 497 28.94 6.79 -9.80
CA ILE A 497 28.26 6.27 -8.61
C ILE A 497 28.15 4.74 -8.65
N LEU A 498 28.13 4.16 -9.86
CA LEU A 498 28.20 2.71 -10.06
C LEU A 498 29.65 2.27 -10.18
N ASP A 499 30.06 1.33 -9.33
CA ASP A 499 31.38 0.71 -9.39
C ASP A 499 31.41 -0.46 -10.42
N ARG A 500 32.58 -1.06 -10.66
CA ARG A 500 32.72 -2.15 -11.63
C ARG A 500 31.86 -3.36 -11.28
N VAL A 501 31.74 -3.65 -9.99
CA VAL A 501 30.93 -4.79 -9.51
C VAL A 501 29.44 -4.52 -9.71
N ASP A 502 29.01 -3.27 -9.52
CA ASP A 502 27.63 -2.88 -9.83
C ASP A 502 27.31 -3.07 -11.32
N CYS A 503 28.26 -2.67 -12.19
CA CYS A 503 28.09 -2.83 -13.65
C CYS A 503 28.06 -4.29 -14.08
N GLU A 504 28.86 -5.16 -13.47
CA GLU A 504 28.84 -6.61 -13.72
C GLU A 504 27.51 -7.22 -13.28
N LEU A 505 27.07 -6.94 -12.05
CA LEU A 505 25.80 -7.44 -11.51
C LEU A 505 24.59 -6.97 -12.35
N LEU A 506 24.55 -5.70 -12.74
CA LEU A 506 23.48 -5.18 -13.59
C LEU A 506 23.54 -5.74 -15.01
N GLY A 507 24.76 -6.02 -15.51
CA GLY A 507 24.98 -6.59 -16.83
C GLY A 507 24.44 -8.02 -16.97
N ASP A 508 24.57 -8.81 -15.92
CA ASP A 508 24.08 -10.19 -15.89
C ASP A 508 22.54 -10.28 -15.92
N TYR A 509 21.86 -9.31 -15.29
CA TYR A 509 20.39 -9.29 -15.19
C TYR A 509 19.70 -8.45 -16.28
N VAL A 510 20.36 -7.40 -16.78
CA VAL A 510 19.80 -6.48 -17.79
C VAL A 510 20.87 -6.12 -18.83
N PRO A 511 21.12 -7.01 -19.83
CA PRO A 511 22.20 -6.82 -20.81
C PRO A 511 22.14 -5.46 -21.56
N MET A 512 20.93 -4.94 -21.76
CA MET A 512 20.70 -3.67 -22.43
C MET A 512 21.22 -2.46 -21.61
N LEU A 513 21.16 -2.53 -20.26
CA LEU A 513 21.71 -1.50 -19.38
C LEU A 513 23.25 -1.56 -19.28
N HIS A 514 23.85 -2.72 -19.50
CA HIS A 514 25.30 -2.89 -19.45
C HIS A 514 26.04 -2.02 -20.47
N SER A 515 25.53 -1.93 -21.71
CA SER A 515 26.12 -1.08 -22.75
C SER A 515 25.92 0.41 -22.50
N LEU A 516 24.81 0.78 -21.82
CA LEU A 516 24.46 2.16 -21.49
C LEU A 516 25.21 2.70 -20.26
N LEU A 517 25.59 1.83 -19.32
CA LEU A 517 26.14 2.22 -18.01
C LEU A 517 27.67 2.06 -17.91
N ARG A 518 28.35 1.40 -18.87
CA ARG A 518 29.83 1.35 -18.89
C ARG A 518 30.38 2.76 -18.97
N ALA A 519 31.15 3.15 -17.94
CA ALA A 519 31.90 4.38 -17.96
C ALA A 519 32.83 4.40 -19.21
N PRO A 520 33.01 5.55 -19.87
CA PRO A 520 34.11 5.71 -20.84
C PRO A 520 35.40 5.40 -20.09
N ALA A 521 36.25 4.56 -20.70
CA ALA A 521 37.55 4.13 -20.16
C ALA A 521 38.48 5.33 -19.86
#